data_0dd746296d1d3f4d026b36ddae3449a3
#
_entry.id   0dd746296d1d3f4d026b36ddae3449a3
#
_cell.length_a   1.000
_cell.length_b   1.000
_cell.length_c   1.000
_cell.angle_alpha   90.00
_cell.angle_beta   90.00
_cell.angle_gamma   90.00
#
_symmetry.space_group_name_H-M   'P 1'
#
loop_
_entity.id
_entity.type
_entity.pdbx_description
1 polymer ?
#
loop_
_entity_poly.entity_id
_entity_poly.type
_entity_poly.pdbx_seq_one_letter_code
_entity_poly.pdbx_strand_id
1 'polypeptide(L)'
;MINKKVEWDRNKEEGFPRVTIDNFLDQETCMKLYEECVNTPKGGWTVFTRAGSRMEEFNDLISLPTAHRVTYDIMHSGEFLYQLENMTGIVGLLPDPHLVGAGYSILRKGTILSPHYDFNWNDRLRLHRKLTGILYITPDWKSEWGGHNVTWNGNPELDSTAQIVESTAPLFNRFIISENVLKGPVHSVSKVDCPDDVYGRCAIRFFYYVST
;
A
#
# COMPACT_ATOMS: atom_id res chain seq x y z
N MET A 1 7.10 13.50 -10.28
CA MET A 1 6.84 12.08 -10.03
C MET A 1 5.63 11.54 -10.78
N ILE A 2 4.45 12.13 -10.72
CA ILE A 2 3.28 11.69 -11.50
C ILE A 2 3.26 12.46 -12.81
N ASN A 3 4.15 12.13 -13.75
CA ASN A 3 4.26 12.82 -15.05
C ASN A 3 3.49 12.14 -16.20
N LYS A 4 2.75 11.06 -15.91
CA LYS A 4 1.95 10.35 -16.91
C LYS A 4 0.49 10.79 -16.77
N LYS A 5 -0.17 10.99 -17.91
CA LYS A 5 -1.64 11.10 -17.95
C LYS A 5 -2.20 9.79 -17.42
N VAL A 6 -2.60 9.78 -16.17
CA VAL A 6 -3.13 8.60 -15.47
C VAL A 6 -4.62 8.80 -15.34
N GLU A 7 -5.38 7.82 -15.76
CA GLU A 7 -6.83 7.89 -15.70
C GLU A 7 -7.30 7.49 -14.30
N TRP A 8 -7.97 8.42 -13.62
CA TRP A 8 -8.62 8.20 -12.34
C TRP A 8 -10.12 8.12 -12.55
N ASP A 9 -10.66 6.90 -12.54
CA ASP A 9 -12.09 6.69 -12.70
C ASP A 9 -12.80 6.63 -11.33
N ARG A 10 -13.51 7.69 -10.99
CA ARG A 10 -14.34 7.77 -9.78
C ARG A 10 -15.65 7.03 -9.90
N ASN A 11 -16.11 6.78 -11.12
CA ASN A 11 -17.38 6.13 -11.40
C ASN A 11 -17.22 4.64 -11.67
N LYS A 12 -16.08 4.07 -11.26
CA LYS A 12 -15.82 2.64 -11.37
C LYS A 12 -16.94 1.87 -10.65
N GLU A 13 -17.71 1.10 -11.40
CA GLU A 13 -18.88 0.38 -10.89
C GLU A 13 -18.49 -0.73 -9.90
N GLU A 14 -17.32 -1.33 -10.11
CA GLU A 14 -16.78 -2.37 -9.24
C GLU A 14 -15.34 -2.07 -8.83
N GLY A 15 -14.97 -2.41 -7.59
CA GLY A 15 -13.65 -2.20 -7.04
C GLY A 15 -13.44 -0.80 -6.45
N PHE A 16 -12.19 -0.39 -6.34
CA PHE A 16 -11.79 0.95 -5.86
C PHE A 16 -11.49 1.86 -7.04
N PRO A 17 -11.82 3.17 -6.96
CA PRO A 17 -11.12 4.16 -7.76
C PRO A 17 -9.62 4.04 -7.47
N ARG A 18 -8.83 3.71 -8.49
CA ARG A 18 -7.39 3.44 -8.30
C ARG A 18 -6.60 3.64 -9.57
N VAL A 19 -5.31 3.83 -9.37
CA VAL A 19 -4.31 3.95 -10.40
C VAL A 19 -3.12 3.06 -10.07
N THR A 20 -2.54 2.45 -11.09
CA THR A 20 -1.29 1.70 -11.01
C THR A 20 -0.24 2.38 -11.88
N ILE A 21 0.92 2.68 -11.30
CA ILE A 21 2.03 3.36 -11.98
C ILE A 21 3.27 2.48 -11.87
N ASP A 22 3.74 1.97 -12.99
CA ASP A 22 5.00 1.21 -13.06
C ASP A 22 6.19 2.15 -13.25
N ASN A 23 7.35 1.74 -12.72
CA ASN A 23 8.58 2.53 -12.70
C ASN A 23 8.34 3.91 -12.05
N PHE A 24 7.75 3.90 -10.86
CA PHE A 24 7.30 5.10 -10.16
C PHE A 24 8.46 5.98 -9.69
N LEU A 25 9.47 5.38 -9.06
CA LEU A 25 10.73 6.02 -8.67
C LEU A 25 11.83 5.71 -9.71
N ASP A 26 12.96 6.38 -9.61
CA ASP A 26 14.16 5.87 -10.26
C ASP A 26 14.58 4.52 -9.63
N GLN A 27 15.20 3.68 -10.43
CA GLN A 27 15.51 2.31 -10.03
C GLN A 27 16.48 2.24 -8.85
N GLU A 28 17.45 3.15 -8.78
CA GLU A 28 18.44 3.20 -7.71
C GLU A 28 17.77 3.52 -6.37
N THR A 29 16.89 4.53 -6.33
CA THR A 29 16.13 4.88 -5.13
C THR A 29 15.26 3.71 -4.66
N CYS A 30 14.56 3.04 -5.59
CA CYS A 30 13.72 1.90 -5.22
C CYS A 30 14.54 0.72 -4.67
N MET A 31 15.74 0.45 -5.24
CA MET A 31 16.66 -0.56 -4.71
C MET A 31 17.16 -0.21 -3.31
N LYS A 32 17.54 1.03 -3.06
CA LYS A 32 17.94 1.50 -1.71
C LYS A 32 16.85 1.29 -0.68
N LEU A 33 15.60 1.58 -1.05
CA LEU A 33 14.44 1.32 -0.16
C LEU A 33 14.31 -0.16 0.19
N TYR A 34 14.52 -1.05 -0.77
CA TYR A 34 14.52 -2.49 -0.52
C TYR A 34 15.67 -2.91 0.41
N GLU A 35 16.90 -2.47 0.11
CA GLU A 35 18.09 -2.76 0.94
C GLU A 35 17.91 -2.28 2.37
N GLU A 36 17.40 -1.06 2.58
CA GLU A 36 17.08 -0.54 3.91
C GLU A 36 16.01 -1.38 4.60
N CYS A 37 14.94 -1.77 3.88
CA CYS A 37 13.86 -2.60 4.42
C CYS A 37 14.39 -3.93 4.96
N VAL A 38 15.22 -4.63 4.21
CA VAL A 38 15.73 -5.96 4.61
C VAL A 38 16.80 -5.87 5.70
N ASN A 39 17.51 -4.75 5.78
CA ASN A 39 18.57 -4.50 6.77
C ASN A 39 18.07 -3.77 8.04
N THR A 40 16.82 -3.30 8.07
CA THR A 40 16.25 -2.65 9.25
C THR A 40 16.25 -3.61 10.45
N PRO A 41 16.78 -3.20 11.62
CA PRO A 41 16.88 -4.04 12.80
C PRO A 41 15.53 -4.63 13.23
N LYS A 42 15.50 -5.92 13.54
CA LYS A 42 14.26 -6.65 13.87
C LYS A 42 13.53 -6.11 15.10
N GLY A 43 14.23 -5.51 16.06
CA GLY A 43 13.63 -4.95 17.27
C GLY A 43 12.64 -3.79 17.04
N GLY A 44 12.66 -3.17 15.86
CA GLY A 44 11.71 -2.10 15.50
C GLY A 44 10.45 -2.58 14.75
N TRP A 45 10.41 -3.87 14.40
CA TRP A 45 9.28 -4.44 13.66
C TRP A 45 8.18 -4.93 14.59
N THR A 46 6.95 -4.65 14.23
CA THR A 46 5.76 -5.25 14.84
C THR A 46 5.19 -6.33 13.92
N VAL A 47 4.48 -7.30 14.49
CA VAL A 47 3.83 -8.35 13.71
C VAL A 47 2.33 -8.23 13.88
N PHE A 48 1.67 -7.89 12.79
CA PHE A 48 0.21 -7.93 12.72
C PHE A 48 -0.24 -9.36 12.41
N THR A 49 -1.13 -9.90 13.25
CA THR A 49 -1.77 -11.20 13.03
C THR A 49 -3.28 -11.08 13.26
N ARG A 50 -4.07 -11.53 12.30
CA ARG A 50 -5.53 -11.55 12.38
C ARG A 50 -6.11 -12.59 11.41
N ALA A 51 -6.98 -13.49 11.89
CA ALA A 51 -7.76 -14.39 11.03
C ALA A 51 -6.94 -15.06 9.91
N GLY A 52 -5.78 -15.67 10.25
CA GLY A 52 -4.87 -16.29 9.28
C GLY A 52 -3.92 -15.35 8.55
N SER A 53 -4.11 -14.05 8.70
CA SER A 53 -3.20 -13.03 8.17
C SER A 53 -1.94 -12.91 9.02
N ARG A 54 -0.80 -12.68 8.37
CA ARG A 54 0.46 -12.33 9.03
C ARG A 54 1.22 -11.32 8.19
N MET A 55 1.55 -10.18 8.78
CA MET A 55 2.33 -9.12 8.14
C MET A 55 3.30 -8.51 9.15
N GLU A 56 4.55 -8.32 8.76
CA GLU A 56 5.53 -7.56 9.53
C GLU A 56 5.43 -6.09 9.12
N GLU A 57 5.48 -5.19 10.10
CA GLU A 57 5.36 -3.73 9.88
C GLU A 57 6.46 -2.98 10.59
N PHE A 58 7.04 -1.96 9.93
CA PHE A 58 7.93 -1.00 10.53
C PHE A 58 7.41 0.42 10.25
N ASN A 59 6.95 1.08 11.29
CA ASN A 59 6.28 2.37 11.22
C ASN A 59 6.80 3.38 12.26
N ASP A 60 7.99 3.16 12.79
CA ASP A 60 8.63 4.13 13.66
C ASP A 60 9.20 5.30 12.85
N LEU A 61 8.45 6.39 12.82
CA LEU A 61 8.82 7.60 12.08
C LEU A 61 10.18 8.18 12.51
N ILE A 62 10.55 8.03 13.78
CA ILE A 62 11.81 8.61 14.31
C ILE A 62 13.01 7.81 13.81
N SER A 63 12.86 6.50 13.69
CA SER A 63 13.92 5.56 13.31
C SER A 63 13.86 5.15 11.83
N LEU A 64 13.13 5.89 10.98
CA LEU A 64 13.09 5.59 9.54
C LEU A 64 14.51 5.63 8.95
N PRO A 65 14.90 4.59 8.18
CA PRO A 65 16.13 4.63 7.40
C PRO A 65 16.15 5.81 6.41
N THR A 66 17.33 6.20 5.97
CA THR A 66 17.52 7.46 5.22
C THR A 66 16.73 7.55 3.93
N ALA A 67 16.79 6.53 3.07
CA ALA A 67 16.04 6.56 1.81
C ALA A 67 14.53 6.53 2.06
N HIS A 68 14.07 5.75 3.06
CA HIS A 68 12.66 5.75 3.46
C HIS A 68 12.23 7.12 3.98
N ARG A 69 13.04 7.78 4.83
CA ARG A 69 12.75 9.13 5.33
C ARG A 69 12.63 10.13 4.19
N VAL A 70 13.58 10.15 3.27
CA VAL A 70 13.56 11.06 2.11
C VAL A 70 12.32 10.78 1.24
N THR A 71 12.02 9.50 0.97
CA THR A 71 10.83 9.14 0.21
C THR A 71 9.54 9.54 0.94
N TYR A 72 9.48 9.33 2.26
CA TYR A 72 8.35 9.77 3.09
C TYR A 72 8.14 11.28 2.98
N ASP A 73 9.20 12.07 3.15
CA ASP A 73 9.11 13.54 3.11
C ASP A 73 8.64 14.04 1.74
N ILE A 74 9.11 13.41 0.65
CA ILE A 74 8.67 13.73 -0.71
C ILE A 74 7.20 13.36 -0.91
N MET A 75 6.80 12.14 -0.54
CA MET A 75 5.43 11.62 -0.73
C MET A 75 4.38 12.36 0.13
N HIS A 76 4.81 13.08 1.17
CA HIS A 76 3.96 13.91 2.02
C HIS A 76 4.19 15.41 1.84
N SER A 77 4.99 15.80 0.84
CA SER A 77 5.21 17.21 0.50
C SER A 77 3.95 17.86 -0.09
N GLY A 78 3.84 19.17 0.07
CA GLY A 78 2.74 19.92 -0.54
C GLY A 78 2.70 19.79 -2.07
N GLU A 79 3.85 19.65 -2.72
CA GLU A 79 3.92 19.42 -4.18
C GLU A 79 3.30 18.06 -4.55
N PHE A 80 3.63 16.98 -3.83
CA PHE A 80 3.08 15.67 -4.13
C PHE A 80 1.58 15.60 -3.79
N LEU A 81 1.15 16.19 -2.68
CA LEU A 81 -0.28 16.29 -2.33
C LEU A 81 -1.06 17.02 -3.42
N TYR A 82 -0.54 18.12 -3.93
CA TYR A 82 -1.16 18.85 -5.04
C TYR A 82 -1.27 18.01 -6.32
N GLN A 83 -0.23 17.20 -6.63
CA GLN A 83 -0.30 16.24 -7.76
C GLN A 83 -1.40 15.19 -7.54
N LEU A 84 -1.54 14.66 -6.32
CA LEU A 84 -2.62 13.73 -5.97
C LEU A 84 -4.00 14.37 -6.09
N GLU A 85 -4.17 15.60 -5.60
CA GLU A 85 -5.43 16.35 -5.70
C GLU A 85 -5.83 16.59 -7.16
N ASN A 86 -4.88 17.00 -8.00
CA ASN A 86 -5.13 17.19 -9.44
C ASN A 86 -5.49 15.87 -10.15
N MET A 87 -4.85 14.77 -9.78
CA MET A 87 -5.11 13.47 -10.37
C MET A 87 -6.46 12.91 -9.94
N THR A 88 -6.77 13.00 -8.64
CA THR A 88 -7.95 12.36 -8.06
C THR A 88 -9.17 13.27 -8.00
N GLY A 89 -8.98 14.60 -8.08
CA GLY A 89 -9.99 15.62 -7.80
C GLY A 89 -10.45 15.65 -6.33
N ILE A 90 -9.73 14.96 -5.41
CA ILE A 90 -9.96 15.02 -3.97
C ILE A 90 -9.18 16.22 -3.44
N VAL A 91 -9.85 17.19 -2.85
CA VAL A 91 -9.26 18.45 -2.39
C VAL A 91 -9.05 18.41 -0.88
N GLY A 92 -8.02 19.10 -0.40
CA GLY A 92 -7.70 19.23 1.02
C GLY A 92 -7.02 17.99 1.59
N LEU A 93 -6.19 17.32 0.79
CA LEU A 93 -5.39 16.19 1.24
C LEU A 93 -4.36 16.62 2.29
N LEU A 94 -4.29 15.87 3.36
CA LEU A 94 -3.36 16.05 4.47
C LEU A 94 -2.40 14.86 4.55
N PRO A 95 -1.12 15.10 4.89
CA PRO A 95 -0.13 14.04 5.05
C PRO A 95 -0.39 13.21 6.33
N ASP A 96 0.18 12.00 6.39
CA ASP A 96 0.19 11.17 7.58
C ASP A 96 1.41 11.53 8.46
N PRO A 97 1.24 12.16 9.62
CA PRO A 97 2.36 12.55 10.48
C PRO A 97 2.82 11.43 11.42
N HIS A 98 2.20 10.25 11.40
CA HIS A 98 2.42 9.23 12.44
C HIS A 98 2.66 7.82 11.93
N LEU A 99 2.48 7.53 10.65
CA LEU A 99 2.61 6.20 10.03
C LEU A 99 1.79 5.09 10.72
N VAL A 100 0.64 5.42 11.33
CA VAL A 100 -0.21 4.41 11.98
C VAL A 100 -0.78 3.47 10.92
N GLY A 101 -0.25 2.23 10.88
CA GLY A 101 -0.59 1.24 9.87
C GLY A 101 0.02 1.50 8.49
N ALA A 102 0.92 2.48 8.35
CA ALA A 102 1.69 2.80 7.15
C ALA A 102 3.17 2.38 7.31
N GLY A 103 4.07 2.90 6.47
CA GLY A 103 5.50 2.55 6.49
C GLY A 103 5.81 1.22 5.81
N TYR A 104 6.95 0.61 6.14
CA TYR A 104 7.32 -0.70 5.58
C TYR A 104 6.34 -1.79 5.98
N SER A 105 6.06 -2.68 5.06
CA SER A 105 5.30 -3.92 5.30
C SER A 105 5.92 -5.09 4.56
N ILE A 106 5.99 -6.25 5.22
CA ILE A 106 6.53 -7.48 4.64
C ILE A 106 5.54 -8.62 4.84
N LEU A 107 5.17 -9.28 3.74
CA LEU A 107 4.53 -10.58 3.78
C LEU A 107 5.55 -11.64 3.38
N ARG A 108 5.81 -12.57 4.29
CA ARG A 108 6.74 -13.68 4.07
C ARG A 108 6.09 -14.79 3.25
N LYS A 109 6.92 -15.67 2.68
CA LYS A 109 6.46 -16.91 2.03
C LYS A 109 5.44 -17.63 2.91
N GLY A 110 4.37 -18.11 2.29
CA GLY A 110 3.29 -18.83 2.94
C GLY A 110 2.24 -17.94 3.63
N THR A 111 2.47 -16.63 3.76
CA THR A 111 1.52 -15.72 4.41
C THR A 111 0.49 -15.17 3.44
N ILE A 112 -0.63 -14.73 3.99
CA ILE A 112 -1.73 -14.04 3.31
C ILE A 112 -2.10 -12.78 4.10
N LEU A 113 -2.90 -11.93 3.50
CA LEU A 113 -3.72 -10.95 4.23
C LEU A 113 -5.18 -11.25 3.86
N SER A 114 -5.93 -11.78 4.83
CA SER A 114 -7.32 -12.22 4.64
C SER A 114 -8.21 -11.07 4.16
N PRO A 115 -9.35 -11.38 3.53
CA PRO A 115 -10.32 -10.37 3.11
C PRO A 115 -10.72 -9.44 4.25
N HIS A 116 -10.64 -8.13 4.02
CA HIS A 116 -10.92 -7.11 5.02
C HIS A 116 -11.32 -5.78 4.40
N TYR A 117 -11.87 -4.93 5.25
CA TYR A 117 -12.02 -3.50 5.00
C TYR A 117 -10.88 -2.77 5.68
N ASP A 118 -10.36 -1.77 5.02
CA ASP A 118 -9.43 -0.84 5.64
C ASP A 118 -10.12 0.04 6.69
N PHE A 119 -9.40 0.44 7.75
CA PHE A 119 -9.87 1.51 8.59
C PHE A 119 -9.88 2.82 7.78
N ASN A 120 -10.90 3.62 7.95
CA ASN A 120 -11.04 4.90 7.26
C ASN A 120 -11.09 6.11 8.21
N TRP A 121 -10.99 5.88 9.50
CA TRP A 121 -10.94 6.91 10.53
C TRP A 121 -9.70 6.74 11.39
N ASN A 122 -8.96 7.82 11.60
CA ASN A 122 -7.81 7.85 12.48
C ASN A 122 -8.18 8.60 13.77
N ASP A 123 -8.34 7.88 14.87
CA ASP A 123 -8.78 8.45 16.16
C ASP A 123 -7.81 9.50 16.71
N ARG A 124 -6.50 9.31 16.51
CA ARG A 124 -5.47 10.23 16.99
C ARG A 124 -5.49 11.56 16.24
N LEU A 125 -5.65 11.50 14.92
CA LEU A 125 -5.68 12.68 14.05
C LEU A 125 -7.05 13.31 13.96
N ARG A 126 -8.11 12.56 14.24
CA ARG A 126 -9.51 12.96 14.01
C ARG A 126 -9.75 13.29 12.52
N LEU A 127 -9.20 12.47 11.64
CA LEU A 127 -9.24 12.64 10.19
C LEU A 127 -9.71 11.36 9.50
N HIS A 128 -10.32 11.51 8.33
CA HIS A 128 -10.66 10.39 7.46
C HIS A 128 -9.47 10.03 6.58
N ARG A 129 -9.05 8.73 6.58
CA ARG A 129 -8.12 8.22 5.59
C ARG A 129 -8.82 8.15 4.24
N LYS A 130 -8.34 8.94 3.30
CA LYS A 130 -8.99 9.12 2.00
C LYS A 130 -8.28 8.39 0.87
N LEU A 131 -6.94 8.37 0.89
CA LEU A 131 -6.15 7.64 -0.09
C LEU A 131 -5.16 6.71 0.60
N THR A 132 -4.90 5.58 -0.06
CA THR A 132 -3.84 4.63 0.29
C THR A 132 -2.91 4.47 -0.90
N GLY A 133 -1.63 4.79 -0.70
CA GLY A 133 -0.55 4.49 -1.64
C GLY A 133 0.21 3.24 -1.20
N ILE A 134 0.57 2.36 -2.13
CA ILE A 134 1.41 1.17 -1.89
C ILE A 134 2.50 1.13 -2.95
N LEU A 135 3.76 1.27 -2.54
CA LEU A 135 4.93 1.10 -3.39
C LEU A 135 5.55 -0.27 -3.14
N TYR A 136 5.60 -1.13 -4.15
CA TYR A 136 6.25 -2.44 -4.07
C TYR A 136 7.73 -2.31 -4.40
N ILE A 137 8.56 -2.88 -3.52
CA ILE A 137 10.00 -2.66 -3.56
C ILE A 137 10.84 -3.94 -3.66
N THR A 138 10.25 -5.16 -3.67
CA THR A 138 11.01 -6.40 -3.85
C THR A 138 11.49 -6.51 -5.29
N PRO A 139 12.82 -6.56 -5.54
CA PRO A 139 13.36 -6.71 -6.87
C PRO A 139 12.93 -8.02 -7.54
N ASP A 140 12.84 -8.02 -8.86
CA ASP A 140 12.59 -9.20 -9.70
C ASP A 140 11.35 -10.02 -9.31
N TRP A 141 10.39 -9.39 -8.62
CA TRP A 141 9.14 -10.07 -8.23
C TRP A 141 8.40 -10.58 -9.45
N LYS A 142 8.05 -11.85 -9.44
CA LYS A 142 7.28 -12.49 -10.49
C LYS A 142 5.82 -12.64 -10.10
N SER A 143 4.92 -12.44 -11.05
CA SER A 143 3.47 -12.50 -10.80
C SER A 143 3.04 -13.86 -10.25
N GLU A 144 3.65 -14.95 -10.72
CA GLU A 144 3.37 -16.31 -10.27
C GLU A 144 3.73 -16.59 -8.80
N TRP A 145 4.51 -15.73 -8.16
CA TRP A 145 4.81 -15.81 -6.72
C TRP A 145 3.67 -15.31 -5.82
N GLY A 146 2.56 -14.91 -6.42
CA GLY A 146 1.40 -14.42 -5.68
C GLY A 146 1.63 -13.07 -4.99
N GLY A 147 1.07 -12.91 -3.78
CA GLY A 147 1.17 -11.63 -3.05
C GLY A 147 0.38 -10.51 -3.70
N HIS A 148 -0.52 -10.81 -4.61
CA HIS A 148 -1.32 -9.82 -5.33
C HIS A 148 -2.23 -9.06 -4.37
N ASN A 149 -2.39 -7.76 -4.62
CA ASN A 149 -3.48 -6.99 -4.06
C ASN A 149 -4.77 -7.34 -4.84
N VAL A 150 -5.72 -7.96 -4.15
CA VAL A 150 -6.95 -8.51 -4.72
C VAL A 150 -8.14 -7.74 -4.20
N THR A 151 -9.03 -7.32 -5.09
CA THR A 151 -10.29 -6.65 -4.75
C THR A 151 -11.47 -7.55 -5.10
N TRP A 152 -12.47 -7.59 -4.25
CA TRP A 152 -13.65 -8.43 -4.35
C TRP A 152 -14.94 -7.58 -4.49
N ASN A 153 -15.94 -8.08 -5.19
CA ASN A 153 -17.27 -7.46 -5.26
C ASN A 153 -18.17 -7.76 -4.04
N GLY A 154 -17.68 -8.57 -3.10
CA GLY A 154 -18.32 -8.93 -1.84
C GLY A 154 -17.29 -9.49 -0.87
N ASN A 155 -17.71 -9.87 0.33
CA ASN A 155 -16.81 -10.53 1.28
C ASN A 155 -16.85 -12.06 1.06
N PRO A 156 -15.77 -12.69 0.52
CA PRO A 156 -15.77 -14.13 0.22
C PRO A 156 -15.86 -15.03 1.46
N GLU A 157 -15.64 -14.46 2.66
CA GLU A 157 -15.85 -15.21 3.93
C GLU A 157 -17.32 -15.26 4.35
N LEU A 158 -18.14 -14.34 3.86
CA LEU A 158 -19.56 -14.20 4.22
C LEU A 158 -20.50 -14.48 3.04
N ASP A 159 -20.00 -14.35 1.80
CA ASP A 159 -20.75 -14.50 0.58
C ASP A 159 -20.00 -15.41 -0.40
N SER A 160 -20.52 -16.63 -0.59
CA SER A 160 -19.93 -17.62 -1.50
C SER A 160 -20.03 -17.24 -2.98
N THR A 161 -20.78 -16.19 -3.32
CA THR A 161 -20.90 -15.65 -4.69
C THR A 161 -19.90 -14.53 -4.97
N ALA A 162 -19.17 -14.07 -3.95
CA ALA A 162 -18.16 -13.04 -4.09
C ALA A 162 -17.07 -13.46 -5.09
N GLN A 163 -16.76 -12.56 -6.01
CA GLN A 163 -15.78 -12.78 -7.06
C GLN A 163 -14.66 -11.74 -7.02
N ILE A 164 -13.51 -12.14 -7.51
CA ILE A 164 -12.38 -11.21 -7.71
C ILE A 164 -12.73 -10.30 -8.89
N VAL A 165 -12.77 -9.00 -8.64
CA VAL A 165 -12.99 -7.99 -9.68
C VAL A 165 -11.68 -7.33 -10.14
N GLU A 166 -10.64 -7.43 -9.32
CA GLU A 166 -9.32 -6.90 -9.67
C GLU A 166 -8.20 -7.64 -8.92
N SER A 167 -7.08 -7.87 -9.61
CA SER A 167 -5.89 -8.50 -9.03
C SER A 167 -4.64 -7.83 -9.58
N THR A 168 -3.83 -7.23 -8.72
CA THR A 168 -2.62 -6.50 -9.11
C THR A 168 -1.39 -7.13 -8.50
N ALA A 169 -0.47 -7.61 -9.36
CA ALA A 169 0.80 -8.18 -8.95
C ALA A 169 1.72 -7.11 -8.32
N PRO A 170 2.45 -7.44 -7.24
CA PRO A 170 3.35 -6.50 -6.55
C PRO A 170 4.72 -6.40 -7.25
N LEU A 171 4.73 -6.01 -8.52
CA LEU A 171 5.95 -5.90 -9.29
C LEU A 171 6.85 -4.79 -8.73
N PHE A 172 8.17 -4.99 -8.86
CA PHE A 172 9.17 -4.04 -8.40
C PHE A 172 8.92 -2.63 -8.96
N ASN A 173 9.02 -1.63 -8.10
CA ASN A 173 8.82 -0.21 -8.44
C ASN A 173 7.43 0.11 -9.03
N ARG A 174 6.42 -0.69 -8.68
CA ARG A 174 5.01 -0.45 -8.96
C ARG A 174 4.39 0.30 -7.79
N PHE A 175 3.77 1.43 -8.08
CA PHE A 175 3.00 2.20 -7.13
C PHE A 175 1.51 2.08 -7.45
N ILE A 176 0.72 1.72 -6.44
CA ILE A 176 -0.74 1.75 -6.51
C ILE A 176 -1.21 2.88 -5.62
N ILE A 177 -2.14 3.69 -6.11
CA ILE A 177 -2.91 4.60 -5.27
C ILE A 177 -4.39 4.28 -5.42
N SER A 178 -5.10 4.16 -4.31
CA SER A 178 -6.53 3.83 -4.28
C SER A 178 -7.28 4.72 -3.30
N GLU A 179 -8.56 4.99 -3.62
CA GLU A 179 -9.44 5.73 -2.73
C GLU A 179 -10.01 4.83 -1.64
N ASN A 180 -9.93 5.27 -0.39
CA ASN A 180 -10.63 4.64 0.71
C ASN A 180 -12.09 5.12 0.72
N VAL A 181 -13.00 4.22 0.35
CA VAL A 181 -14.43 4.47 0.34
C VAL A 181 -15.06 3.85 1.58
N LEU A 182 -15.89 4.60 2.29
CA LEU A 182 -16.63 4.08 3.45
C LEU A 182 -17.50 2.90 3.03
N LYS A 183 -17.33 1.74 3.65
CA LYS A 183 -17.95 0.47 3.25
C LYS A 183 -17.62 0.10 1.79
N GLY A 184 -16.43 0.50 1.34
CA GLY A 184 -15.93 0.16 -0.01
C GLY A 184 -15.69 -1.34 -0.18
N PRO A 185 -15.16 -1.74 -1.34
CA PRO A 185 -14.92 -3.14 -1.64
C PRO A 185 -13.99 -3.82 -0.63
N VAL A 186 -14.24 -5.08 -0.37
CA VAL A 186 -13.33 -5.94 0.38
C VAL A 186 -12.08 -6.17 -0.43
N HIS A 187 -10.94 -6.17 0.22
CA HIS A 187 -9.67 -6.53 -0.44
C HIS A 187 -8.84 -7.47 0.43
N SER A 188 -7.89 -8.11 -0.20
CA SER A 188 -7.01 -9.10 0.41
C SER A 188 -5.63 -9.08 -0.24
N VAL A 189 -4.68 -9.82 0.34
CA VAL A 189 -3.44 -10.16 -0.36
C VAL A 189 -3.38 -11.66 -0.54
N SER A 190 -3.25 -12.11 -1.80
CA SER A 190 -3.15 -13.53 -2.12
C SER A 190 -1.90 -14.15 -1.47
N LYS A 191 -1.91 -15.48 -1.32
CA LYS A 191 -0.78 -16.20 -0.73
C LYS A 191 0.53 -15.82 -1.43
N VAL A 192 1.54 -15.54 -0.61
CA VAL A 192 2.91 -15.34 -1.07
C VAL A 192 3.57 -16.72 -1.23
N ASP A 193 4.06 -17.03 -2.43
CA ASP A 193 4.72 -18.29 -2.76
C ASP A 193 6.03 -18.06 -3.52
N CYS A 194 6.82 -17.12 -3.06
CA CYS A 194 8.13 -16.81 -3.61
C CYS A 194 9.17 -17.89 -3.20
N PRO A 195 10.31 -17.99 -3.92
CA PRO A 195 11.45 -18.84 -3.52
C PRO A 195 11.93 -18.52 -2.09
N ASP A 196 12.64 -19.49 -1.48
CA ASP A 196 13.09 -19.37 -0.07
C ASP A 196 14.21 -18.34 0.11
N ASP A 197 14.95 -18.02 -0.93
CA ASP A 197 15.98 -17.00 -0.97
C ASP A 197 15.44 -15.59 -1.18
N VAL A 198 14.15 -15.42 -1.52
CA VAL A 198 13.47 -14.14 -1.62
C VAL A 198 12.98 -13.70 -0.24
N TYR A 199 13.37 -12.50 0.18
CA TYR A 199 13.07 -11.99 1.53
C TYR A 199 11.56 -11.92 1.84
N GLY A 200 10.74 -11.75 0.84
CA GLY A 200 9.29 -11.65 0.90
C GLY A 200 8.74 -10.51 0.04
N ARG A 201 7.43 -10.33 0.07
CA ARG A 201 6.76 -9.21 -0.60
C ARG A 201 6.91 -7.95 0.27
N CYS A 202 7.93 -7.15 -0.04
CA CYS A 202 8.20 -5.89 0.64
C CYS A 202 7.45 -4.74 -0.04
N ALA A 203 6.84 -3.87 0.75
CA ALA A 203 6.17 -2.67 0.26
C ALA A 203 6.28 -1.53 1.27
N ILE A 204 6.09 -0.30 0.79
CA ILE A 204 5.90 0.89 1.63
C ILE A 204 4.46 1.37 1.44
N ARG A 205 3.76 1.63 2.54
CA ARG A 205 2.42 2.16 2.53
C ARG A 205 2.42 3.63 2.94
N PHE A 206 1.62 4.44 2.22
CA PHE A 206 1.43 5.87 2.45
C PHE A 206 -0.06 6.14 2.62
N PHE A 207 -0.43 6.87 3.64
CA PHE A 207 -1.82 7.24 3.88
C PHE A 207 -2.00 8.75 3.74
N TYR A 208 -3.14 9.14 3.16
CA TYR A 208 -3.50 10.54 3.01
C TYR A 208 -4.90 10.73 3.55
N TYR A 209 -5.06 11.81 4.29
CA TYR A 209 -6.27 12.10 5.06
C TYR A 209 -6.98 13.32 4.52
N VAL A 210 -8.23 13.49 4.92
CA VAL A 210 -9.01 14.72 4.75
C VAL A 210 -9.68 15.06 6.08
N SER A 211 -9.92 16.34 6.30
CA SER A 211 -10.86 16.80 7.33
C SER A 211 -12.29 16.50 6.87
N THR A 212 -13.22 16.33 7.80
CA THR A 212 -14.66 16.21 7.52
C THR A 212 -15.23 17.50 6.98
#